data_3832cfdafa727df52928d7570594fb7d
#
_entry.id   3832cfdafa727df52928d7570594fb7d
#
_cell.length_a   1.000
_cell.length_b   1.000
_cell.length_c   1.000
_cell.angle_alpha   90.00
_cell.angle_beta   90.00
_cell.angle_gamma   90.00
#
_symmetry.space_group_name_H-M   'P 1'
#
loop_
_entity.id
_entity.type
_entity.pdbx_description
1 polymer ?
#
loop_
_entity_poly.entity_id
_entity_poly.type
_entity_poly.pdbx_seq_one_letter_code
_entity_poly.pdbx_strand_id
1 'polypeptide(L)'
;TLAACVPLLIVITIFPSNWAAALILLGTAPLIPLFMALVGMGAADANRRNFLALGRLSGHFLDRLRGMETLRLFNRGEAEISNIRDASQDFRQRTMEVLRLAFLSSGVLEFFTSLSIALVAVYFGFSYLGELDFGHYGVGVTLMSGFLTLILAPEFFQPLRDLGTFYHAKAQAIGAADSLKTFMETPLAQAQRGEKTLSDHELIRLEARDLIVRSEERR
;
A
#
# COMPACT_ATOMS: atom_id res chain seq x y z
N THR A 1 1.41 -18.51 5.70
CA THR A 1 1.95 -19.71 6.34
C THR A 1 3.41 -19.53 6.74
N LEU A 2 4.34 -19.12 5.85
CA LEU A 2 5.76 -18.91 6.16
C LEU A 2 5.98 -17.88 7.27
N ALA A 3 5.23 -16.79 7.29
CA ALA A 3 5.33 -15.73 8.30
C ALA A 3 5.01 -16.19 9.73
N ALA A 4 4.34 -17.31 9.90
CA ALA A 4 4.07 -17.93 11.20
C ALA A 4 4.99 -19.12 11.47
N CYS A 5 5.27 -19.94 10.44
CA CYS A 5 6.06 -21.16 10.61
C CYS A 5 7.53 -20.88 10.98
N VAL A 6 8.19 -19.93 10.31
CA VAL A 6 9.61 -19.64 10.56
C VAL A 6 9.82 -19.06 11.96
N PRO A 7 9.11 -18.02 12.42
CA PRO A 7 9.24 -17.53 13.78
C PRO A 7 8.95 -18.61 14.84
N LEU A 8 7.95 -19.45 14.59
CA LEU A 8 7.60 -20.53 15.53
C LEU A 8 8.68 -21.59 15.62
N LEU A 9 9.30 -21.99 14.51
CA LEU A 9 10.44 -22.92 14.49
C LEU A 9 11.64 -22.35 15.25
N ILE A 10 11.93 -21.05 15.06
CA ILE A 10 13.03 -20.36 15.77
C ILE A 10 12.74 -20.34 17.27
N VAL A 11 11.53 -20.00 17.70
CA VAL A 11 11.14 -20.06 19.12
C VAL A 11 11.28 -21.46 19.68
N ILE A 12 10.81 -22.49 19.00
CA ILE A 12 10.95 -23.90 19.41
C ILE A 12 12.43 -24.30 19.58
N THR A 13 13.30 -23.76 18.72
CA THR A 13 14.75 -24.03 18.77
C THR A 13 15.43 -23.33 19.96
N ILE A 14 15.02 -22.07 20.26
CA ILE A 14 15.60 -21.27 21.34
C ILE A 14 15.01 -21.65 22.71
N PHE A 15 13.74 -22.02 22.78
CA PHE A 15 13.01 -22.26 24.00
C PHE A 15 13.68 -23.31 24.94
N PRO A 16 14.21 -24.45 24.44
CA PRO A 16 14.91 -25.42 25.29
C PRO A 16 16.23 -24.88 25.89
N SER A 17 16.87 -23.95 25.20
CA SER A 17 18.13 -23.33 25.65
C SER A 17 17.88 -22.18 26.62
N ASN A 18 16.89 -21.33 26.32
CA ASN A 18 16.54 -20.16 27.13
C ASN A 18 15.09 -19.71 26.88
N TRP A 19 14.22 -19.97 27.85
CA TRP A 19 12.81 -19.60 27.72
C TRP A 19 12.57 -18.09 27.79
N ALA A 20 13.42 -17.34 28.53
CA ALA A 20 13.24 -15.89 28.63
C ALA A 20 13.57 -15.18 27.31
N ALA A 21 14.63 -15.57 26.63
CA ALA A 21 14.95 -15.07 25.30
C ALA A 21 13.84 -15.39 24.27
N ALA A 22 13.30 -16.59 24.32
CA ALA A 22 12.16 -16.99 23.49
C ALA A 22 10.92 -16.15 23.78
N LEU A 23 10.63 -15.84 25.06
CA LEU A 23 9.52 -14.97 25.45
C LEU A 23 9.72 -13.52 25.02
N ILE A 24 10.93 -12.98 25.07
CA ILE A 24 11.25 -11.63 24.59
C ILE A 24 10.91 -11.53 23.08
N LEU A 25 11.38 -12.49 22.28
CA LEU A 25 11.08 -12.55 20.85
C LEU A 25 9.57 -12.72 20.58
N LEU A 26 8.93 -13.63 21.30
CA LEU A 26 7.50 -13.90 21.13
C LEU A 26 6.63 -12.72 21.59
N GLY A 27 7.02 -12.03 22.65
CA GLY A 27 6.29 -10.86 23.17
C GLY A 27 6.40 -9.64 22.27
N THR A 28 7.52 -9.48 21.57
CA THR A 28 7.73 -8.38 20.61
C THR A 28 7.16 -8.68 19.22
N ALA A 29 7.00 -9.95 18.84
CA ALA A 29 6.48 -10.38 17.55
C ALA A 29 5.08 -9.79 17.23
N PRO A 30 4.06 -9.84 18.11
CA PRO A 30 2.72 -9.35 17.79
C PRO A 30 2.65 -7.83 17.67
N LEU A 31 3.62 -7.09 18.22
CA LEU A 31 3.68 -5.64 18.10
C LEU A 31 3.82 -5.20 16.63
N ILE A 32 4.61 -5.94 15.86
CA ILE A 32 4.85 -5.66 14.44
C ILE A 32 3.56 -5.71 13.62
N PRO A 33 2.81 -6.82 13.55
CA PRO A 33 1.57 -6.86 12.78
C PRO A 33 0.50 -5.92 13.35
N LEU A 34 0.48 -5.66 14.66
CA LEU A 34 -0.44 -4.72 15.27
C LEU A 34 -0.21 -3.29 14.74
N PHE A 35 1.03 -2.81 14.79
CA PHE A 35 1.38 -1.49 14.25
C PHE A 35 1.22 -1.42 12.73
N MET A 36 1.52 -2.49 12.03
CA MET A 36 1.29 -2.57 10.59
C MET A 36 -0.19 -2.49 10.21
N ALA A 37 -1.07 -3.13 10.97
CA ALA A 37 -2.51 -3.00 10.75
C ALA A 37 -2.97 -1.56 11.00
N LEU A 38 -2.47 -0.92 12.06
CA LEU A 38 -2.81 0.46 12.39
C LEU A 38 -2.40 1.45 11.29
N VAL A 39 -1.16 1.35 10.82
CA VAL A 39 -0.64 2.21 9.74
C VAL A 39 -1.26 1.83 8.39
N GLY A 40 -1.49 0.53 8.17
CA GLY A 40 -2.03 0.00 6.91
C GLY A 40 -3.45 0.47 6.60
N MET A 41 -4.30 0.69 7.60
CA MET A 41 -5.64 1.27 7.40
C MET A 41 -5.56 2.67 6.79
N GLY A 42 -4.66 3.51 7.28
CA GLY A 42 -4.43 4.84 6.71
C GLY A 42 -3.82 4.81 5.30
N ALA A 43 -2.95 3.84 5.03
CA ALA A 43 -2.27 3.70 3.74
C ALA A 43 -3.23 3.29 2.60
N ALA A 44 -4.23 2.46 2.87
CA ALA A 44 -5.22 2.05 1.87
C ALA A 44 -6.04 3.25 1.36
N ASP A 45 -6.53 4.09 2.28
CA ASP A 45 -7.28 5.30 1.94
C ASP A 45 -6.40 6.35 1.21
N ALA A 46 -5.16 6.53 1.65
CA ALA A 46 -4.22 7.43 0.98
C ALA A 46 -3.92 6.97 -0.45
N ASN A 47 -3.69 5.68 -0.67
CA ASN A 47 -3.49 5.11 -2.00
C ASN A 47 -4.69 5.31 -2.92
N ARG A 48 -5.91 5.07 -2.41
CA ARG A 48 -7.13 5.29 -3.18
C ARG A 48 -7.27 6.75 -3.62
N ARG A 49 -7.05 7.70 -2.70
CA ARG A 49 -7.07 9.14 -3.02
C ARG A 49 -6.00 9.52 -4.04
N ASN A 50 -4.79 8.98 -3.90
CA ASN A 50 -3.70 9.20 -4.85
C ASN A 50 -4.04 8.69 -6.25
N PHE A 51 -4.62 7.49 -6.34
CA PHE A 51 -5.04 6.90 -7.62
C PHE A 51 -6.12 7.74 -8.33
N LEU A 52 -7.09 8.26 -7.58
CA LEU A 52 -8.10 9.17 -8.11
C LEU A 52 -7.51 10.51 -8.60
N ALA A 53 -6.53 11.04 -7.87
CA ALA A 53 -5.83 12.27 -8.28
C ALA A 53 -5.01 12.05 -9.56
N LEU A 54 -4.35 10.89 -9.70
CA LEU A 54 -3.65 10.51 -10.93
C LEU A 54 -4.61 10.41 -12.12
N GLY A 55 -5.77 9.77 -11.93
CA GLY A 55 -6.80 9.64 -12.97
C GLY A 55 -7.30 11.01 -13.44
N ARG A 56 -7.56 11.93 -12.51
CA ARG A 56 -7.96 13.32 -12.84
C ARG A 56 -6.86 14.05 -13.60
N LEU A 57 -5.62 14.00 -13.12
CA LEU A 57 -4.49 14.64 -13.79
C LEU A 57 -4.32 14.12 -15.22
N SER A 58 -4.37 12.81 -15.40
CA SER A 58 -4.24 12.15 -16.71
C SER A 58 -5.38 12.52 -17.65
N GLY A 59 -6.62 12.54 -17.16
CA GLY A 59 -7.80 12.96 -17.93
C GLY A 59 -7.68 14.42 -18.37
N HIS A 60 -7.40 15.33 -17.44
CA HIS A 60 -7.19 16.74 -17.75
C HIS A 60 -6.08 16.95 -18.79
N PHE A 61 -4.95 16.25 -18.61
CA PHE A 61 -3.83 16.39 -19.54
C PHE A 61 -4.18 15.90 -20.96
N LEU A 62 -4.87 14.75 -21.06
CA LEU A 62 -5.28 14.22 -22.36
C LEU A 62 -6.29 15.11 -23.09
N ASP A 63 -7.26 15.67 -22.36
CA ASP A 63 -8.24 16.60 -22.91
C ASP A 63 -7.59 17.87 -23.43
N ARG A 64 -6.59 18.40 -22.72
CA ARG A 64 -5.86 19.60 -23.16
C ARG A 64 -4.97 19.33 -24.36
N LEU A 65 -4.36 18.14 -24.45
CA LEU A 65 -3.63 17.76 -25.66
C LEU A 65 -4.56 17.69 -26.88
N ARG A 66 -5.76 17.12 -26.73
CA ARG A 66 -6.74 17.06 -27.81
C ARG A 66 -7.28 18.44 -28.19
N GLY A 67 -7.46 19.33 -27.21
CA GLY A 67 -7.96 20.69 -27.39
C GLY A 67 -6.89 21.75 -27.62
N MET A 68 -5.64 21.40 -27.88
CA MET A 68 -4.52 22.35 -27.92
C MET A 68 -4.68 23.41 -29.00
N GLU A 69 -5.25 23.08 -30.13
CA GLU A 69 -5.52 24.02 -31.23
C GLU A 69 -6.57 25.06 -30.80
N THR A 70 -7.63 24.64 -30.14
CA THR A 70 -8.66 25.51 -29.56
C THR A 70 -8.09 26.42 -28.47
N LEU A 71 -7.25 25.89 -27.58
CA LEU A 71 -6.60 26.68 -26.53
C LEU A 71 -5.71 27.81 -27.13
N ARG A 72 -5.02 27.48 -28.21
CA ARG A 72 -4.16 28.44 -28.94
C ARG A 72 -5.00 29.53 -29.61
N LEU A 73 -6.10 29.19 -30.26
CA LEU A 73 -7.00 30.15 -30.92
C LEU A 73 -7.63 31.12 -29.93
N PHE A 74 -8.00 30.66 -28.73
CA PHE A 74 -8.60 31.51 -27.70
C PHE A 74 -7.59 32.14 -26.73
N ASN A 75 -6.29 31.99 -26.98
CA ASN A 75 -5.20 32.53 -26.16
C ASN A 75 -5.32 32.16 -24.65
N ARG A 76 -5.80 30.93 -24.35
CA ARG A 76 -6.04 30.45 -22.99
C ARG A 76 -4.89 29.60 -22.43
N GLY A 77 -3.73 29.59 -23.08
CA GLY A 77 -2.60 28.73 -22.72
C GLY A 77 -2.10 28.94 -21.29
N GLU A 78 -1.91 30.19 -20.86
CA GLU A 78 -1.41 30.51 -19.52
C GLU A 78 -2.38 30.06 -18.41
N ALA A 79 -3.68 30.33 -18.60
CA ALA A 79 -4.70 29.90 -17.65
C ALA A 79 -4.73 28.35 -17.50
N GLU A 80 -4.51 27.64 -18.61
CA GLU A 80 -4.52 26.21 -18.61
C GLU A 80 -3.23 25.59 -17.99
N ILE A 81 -2.09 26.24 -18.16
CA ILE A 81 -0.85 25.88 -17.46
C ILE A 81 -1.05 26.00 -15.95
N SER A 82 -1.77 27.02 -15.48
CA SER A 82 -2.09 27.16 -14.06
C SER A 82 -2.97 26.00 -13.57
N ASN A 83 -4.01 25.63 -14.31
CA ASN A 83 -4.90 24.53 -13.96
C ASN A 83 -4.15 23.17 -13.89
N ILE A 84 -3.27 22.91 -14.85
CA ILE A 84 -2.44 21.70 -14.86
C ILE A 84 -1.46 21.72 -13.68
N ARG A 85 -0.89 22.86 -13.35
CA ARG A 85 0.00 23.03 -12.20
C ARG A 85 -0.71 22.70 -10.89
N ASP A 86 -1.94 23.19 -10.71
CA ASP A 86 -2.74 22.95 -9.52
C ASP A 86 -3.10 21.45 -9.38
N ALA A 87 -3.52 20.82 -10.47
CA ALA A 87 -3.80 19.40 -10.52
C ALA A 87 -2.53 18.55 -10.22
N SER A 88 -1.39 18.96 -10.76
CA SER A 88 -0.10 18.33 -10.49
C SER A 88 0.34 18.48 -9.03
N GLN A 89 0.06 19.65 -8.44
CA GLN A 89 0.33 19.94 -7.04
C GLN A 89 -0.54 19.08 -6.11
N ASP A 90 -1.83 18.91 -6.39
CA ASP A 90 -2.71 18.00 -5.65
C ASP A 90 -2.21 16.57 -5.73
N PHE A 91 -1.88 16.10 -6.93
CA PHE A 91 -1.29 14.76 -7.11
C PHE A 91 0.01 14.60 -6.31
N ARG A 92 0.90 15.59 -6.34
CA ARG A 92 2.14 15.58 -5.55
C ARG A 92 1.87 15.47 -4.05
N GLN A 93 0.90 16.22 -3.53
CA GLN A 93 0.55 16.17 -2.11
C GLN A 93 0.04 14.79 -1.71
N ARG A 94 -0.83 14.19 -2.53
CA ARG A 94 -1.37 12.84 -2.30
C ARG A 94 -0.27 11.77 -2.35
N THR A 95 0.64 11.91 -3.32
CA THR A 95 1.80 11.00 -3.42
C THR A 95 2.69 11.12 -2.18
N MET A 96 2.91 12.33 -1.67
CA MET A 96 3.69 12.54 -0.45
C MET A 96 3.00 11.97 0.80
N GLU A 97 1.66 11.99 0.89
CA GLU A 97 0.91 11.29 1.94
C GLU A 97 1.19 9.78 1.92
N VAL A 98 1.09 9.16 0.75
CA VAL A 98 1.37 7.72 0.58
C VAL A 98 2.81 7.40 0.97
N LEU A 99 3.77 8.19 0.49
CA LEU A 99 5.18 7.99 0.82
C LEU A 99 5.47 8.14 2.32
N ARG A 100 4.90 9.14 2.98
CA ARG A 100 5.05 9.32 4.44
C ARG A 100 4.54 8.10 5.22
N LEU A 101 3.40 7.55 4.84
CA LEU A 101 2.86 6.35 5.47
C LEU A 101 3.72 5.12 5.20
N ALA A 102 4.25 4.97 3.98
CA ALA A 102 5.17 3.89 3.64
C ALA A 102 6.47 3.98 4.46
N PHE A 103 7.09 5.16 4.56
CA PHE A 103 8.28 5.37 5.38
C PHE A 103 8.01 5.17 6.87
N LEU A 104 6.85 5.62 7.37
CA LEU A 104 6.45 5.41 8.75
C LEU A 104 6.32 3.91 9.04
N SER A 105 5.67 3.14 8.16
CA SER A 105 5.55 1.68 8.31
C SER A 105 6.91 1.01 8.39
N SER A 106 7.82 1.34 7.47
CA SER A 106 9.17 0.76 7.45
C SER A 106 9.97 1.16 8.69
N GLY A 107 9.88 2.44 9.10
CA GLY A 107 10.58 2.93 10.28
C GLY A 107 10.11 2.28 11.59
N VAL A 108 8.80 2.10 11.74
CA VAL A 108 8.21 1.40 12.90
C VAL A 108 8.67 -0.05 12.95
N LEU A 109 8.67 -0.72 11.81
CA LEU A 109 9.11 -2.10 11.69
C LEU A 109 10.58 -2.27 12.10
N GLU A 110 11.45 -1.40 11.58
CA GLU A 110 12.88 -1.42 11.88
C GLU A 110 13.15 -1.10 13.35
N PHE A 111 12.42 -0.12 13.90
CA PHE A 111 12.53 0.25 15.31
C PHE A 111 12.20 -0.92 16.24
N PHE A 112 11.05 -1.59 16.06
CA PHE A 112 10.68 -2.72 16.93
C PHE A 112 11.58 -3.92 16.76
N THR A 113 12.05 -4.19 15.54
CA THR A 113 13.03 -5.26 15.29
C THR A 113 14.34 -4.97 16.02
N SER A 114 14.89 -3.77 15.86
CA SER A 114 16.15 -3.38 16.51
C SER A 114 16.02 -3.35 18.02
N LEU A 115 14.87 -2.86 18.54
CA LEU A 115 14.58 -2.85 19.97
C LEU A 115 14.54 -4.28 20.52
N SER A 116 13.90 -5.21 19.82
CA SER A 116 13.83 -6.61 20.25
C SER A 116 15.21 -7.28 20.28
N ILE A 117 16.01 -7.07 19.23
CA ILE A 117 17.39 -7.59 19.18
C ILE A 117 18.23 -6.99 20.31
N ALA A 118 18.08 -5.68 20.58
CA ALA A 118 18.77 -5.03 21.69
C ALA A 118 18.35 -5.59 23.05
N LEU A 119 17.05 -5.83 23.27
CA LEU A 119 16.56 -6.47 24.51
C LEU A 119 17.16 -7.86 24.72
N VAL A 120 17.21 -8.65 23.66
CA VAL A 120 17.83 -9.98 23.70
C VAL A 120 19.32 -9.87 24.01
N ALA A 121 20.04 -8.94 23.37
CA ALA A 121 21.46 -8.72 23.61
C ALA A 121 21.75 -8.25 25.06
N VAL A 122 20.95 -7.32 25.56
CA VAL A 122 21.06 -6.84 26.95
C VAL A 122 20.77 -7.96 27.95
N TYR A 123 19.70 -8.73 27.69
CA TYR A 123 19.35 -9.86 28.53
C TYR A 123 20.51 -10.89 28.62
N PHE A 124 21.07 -11.29 27.48
CA PHE A 124 22.22 -12.23 27.49
C PHE A 124 23.47 -11.61 28.10
N GLY A 125 23.72 -10.32 27.88
CA GLY A 125 24.85 -9.60 28.49
C GLY A 125 24.79 -9.65 30.01
N PHE A 126 23.68 -9.26 30.61
CA PHE A 126 23.49 -9.27 32.06
C PHE A 126 23.42 -10.71 32.63
N SER A 127 22.80 -11.64 31.94
CA SER A 127 22.79 -13.05 32.32
C SER A 127 24.20 -13.66 32.33
N TYR A 128 25.04 -13.29 31.36
CA TYR A 128 26.41 -13.76 31.28
C TYR A 128 27.30 -13.18 32.38
N LEU A 129 27.04 -11.91 32.81
CA LEU A 129 27.71 -11.29 33.94
C LEU A 129 27.26 -11.82 35.32
N GLY A 130 26.21 -12.69 35.32
CA GLY A 130 25.66 -13.25 36.57
C GLY A 130 24.71 -12.29 37.31
N GLU A 131 24.35 -11.15 36.71
CA GLU A 131 23.40 -10.19 37.30
C GLU A 131 21.94 -10.61 37.14
N LEU A 132 21.65 -11.45 36.11
CA LEU A 132 20.34 -12.00 35.85
C LEU A 132 20.41 -13.54 35.88
N ASP A 133 19.80 -14.13 36.90
CA ASP A 133 19.80 -15.59 37.10
C ASP A 133 18.40 -16.18 36.83
N PHE A 134 17.82 -15.87 35.66
CA PHE A 134 16.54 -16.44 35.25
C PHE A 134 16.52 -16.73 33.74
N GLY A 135 15.63 -17.61 33.32
CA GLY A 135 15.41 -17.86 31.89
C GLY A 135 16.12 -19.11 31.35
N HIS A 136 16.93 -19.77 32.14
CA HIS A 136 17.60 -21.06 31.81
C HIS A 136 17.06 -22.21 32.68
N TYR A 137 17.23 -23.43 32.20
CA TYR A 137 16.76 -24.67 32.88
C TYR A 137 17.85 -25.32 33.75
N GLY A 138 18.55 -24.52 34.58
CA GLY A 138 19.54 -25.06 35.52
C GLY A 138 20.96 -25.26 34.97
N VAL A 139 21.14 -25.21 33.68
CA VAL A 139 22.46 -25.10 33.03
C VAL A 139 22.68 -23.62 32.71
N GLY A 140 23.67 -22.97 33.32
CA GLY A 140 23.93 -21.53 33.14
C GLY A 140 23.95 -21.10 31.67
N VAL A 141 23.74 -19.83 31.45
CA VAL A 141 23.73 -19.23 30.09
C VAL A 141 25.09 -19.46 29.43
N THR A 142 25.12 -20.21 28.36
CA THR A 142 26.35 -20.41 27.60
C THR A 142 26.52 -19.34 26.53
N LEU A 143 27.77 -18.96 26.26
CA LEU A 143 28.08 -18.02 25.18
C LEU A 143 27.46 -18.48 23.85
N MET A 144 27.45 -19.78 23.59
CA MET A 144 26.88 -20.39 22.38
C MET A 144 25.37 -20.13 22.26
N SER A 145 24.62 -20.27 23.37
CA SER A 145 23.16 -20.02 23.36
C SER A 145 22.83 -18.55 23.09
N GLY A 146 23.63 -17.63 23.65
CA GLY A 146 23.49 -16.19 23.38
C GLY A 146 23.79 -15.83 21.94
N PHE A 147 24.90 -16.30 21.39
CA PHE A 147 25.24 -16.07 19.97
C PHE A 147 24.22 -16.70 19.02
N LEU A 148 23.77 -17.92 19.26
CA LEU A 148 22.77 -18.58 18.46
C LEU A 148 21.47 -17.76 18.41
N THR A 149 21.01 -17.28 19.57
CA THR A 149 19.79 -16.48 19.65
C THR A 149 19.94 -15.14 18.94
N LEU A 150 21.08 -14.45 19.09
CA LEU A 150 21.34 -13.18 18.43
C LEU A 150 21.45 -13.30 16.91
N ILE A 151 22.01 -14.40 16.41
CA ILE A 151 22.05 -14.68 14.96
C ILE A 151 20.67 -15.01 14.41
N LEU A 152 19.84 -15.73 15.17
CA LEU A 152 18.50 -16.12 14.76
C LEU A 152 17.47 -14.99 14.92
N ALA A 153 17.74 -13.99 15.77
CA ALA A 153 16.80 -12.89 16.01
C ALA A 153 16.43 -12.09 14.75
N PRO A 154 17.36 -11.66 13.87
CA PRO A 154 17.01 -11.05 12.60
C PRO A 154 16.15 -11.95 11.69
N GLU A 155 16.49 -13.24 11.61
CA GLU A 155 15.75 -14.23 10.81
C GLU A 155 14.33 -14.47 11.35
N PHE A 156 14.14 -14.32 12.66
CA PHE A 156 12.83 -14.37 13.29
C PHE A 156 11.90 -13.26 12.82
N PHE A 157 12.43 -12.05 12.61
CA PHE A 157 11.64 -10.89 12.19
C PHE A 157 11.50 -10.75 10.67
N GLN A 158 12.34 -11.40 9.86
CA GLN A 158 12.31 -11.29 8.41
C GLN A 158 10.95 -11.69 7.81
N PRO A 159 10.32 -12.82 8.15
CA PRO A 159 9.02 -13.19 7.61
C PRO A 159 7.89 -12.23 8.03
N LEU A 160 8.02 -11.58 9.18
CA LEU A 160 7.06 -10.57 9.65
C LEU A 160 7.20 -9.26 8.85
N ARG A 161 8.42 -8.90 8.46
CA ARG A 161 8.69 -7.78 7.53
C ARG A 161 8.07 -8.07 6.16
N ASP A 162 8.29 -9.26 5.63
CA ASP A 162 7.75 -9.67 4.33
C ASP A 162 6.22 -9.66 4.34
N LEU A 163 5.60 -10.13 5.44
CA LEU A 163 4.15 -10.02 5.61
C LEU A 163 3.67 -8.58 5.47
N GLY A 164 4.43 -7.64 6.00
CA GLY A 164 4.13 -6.21 5.90
C GLY A 164 4.14 -5.69 4.48
N THR A 165 5.17 -5.99 3.72
CA THR A 165 5.26 -5.58 2.31
C THR A 165 4.16 -6.20 1.46
N PHE A 166 3.83 -7.47 1.69
CA PHE A 166 2.73 -8.16 1.02
C PHE A 166 1.35 -7.60 1.39
N TYR A 167 1.17 -7.12 2.61
CA TYR A 167 -0.09 -6.48 3.02
C TYR A 167 -0.35 -5.19 2.23
N HIS A 168 0.67 -4.37 2.04
CA HIS A 168 0.57 -3.16 1.22
C HIS A 168 0.35 -3.47 -0.26
N ALA A 169 1.07 -4.45 -0.82
CA ALA A 169 0.87 -4.90 -2.19
C ALA A 169 -0.55 -5.44 -2.42
N LYS A 170 -1.09 -6.21 -1.46
CA LYS A 170 -2.48 -6.69 -1.50
C LYS A 170 -3.48 -5.53 -1.50
N ALA A 171 -3.30 -4.51 -0.68
CA ALA A 171 -4.19 -3.34 -0.62
C ALA A 171 -4.22 -2.59 -1.96
N GLN A 172 -3.06 -2.43 -2.61
CA GLN A 172 -2.96 -1.85 -3.95
C GLN A 172 -3.66 -2.70 -5.01
N ALA A 173 -3.47 -4.02 -4.98
CA ALA A 173 -4.10 -4.95 -5.91
C ALA A 173 -5.64 -4.95 -5.79
N ILE A 174 -6.17 -4.89 -4.56
CA ILE A 174 -7.62 -4.78 -4.33
C ILE A 174 -8.15 -3.47 -4.91
N GLY A 175 -7.49 -2.34 -4.69
CA GLY A 175 -7.91 -1.05 -5.25
C GLY A 175 -7.93 -1.03 -6.77
N ALA A 176 -6.94 -1.66 -7.40
CA ALA A 176 -6.91 -1.82 -8.86
C ALA A 176 -8.03 -2.74 -9.37
N ALA A 177 -8.29 -3.85 -8.66
CA ALA A 177 -9.36 -4.78 -9.00
C ALA A 177 -10.75 -4.14 -8.90
N ASP A 178 -11.00 -3.33 -7.85
CA ASP A 178 -12.25 -2.60 -7.67
C ASP A 178 -12.47 -1.56 -8.80
N SER A 179 -11.40 -0.91 -9.25
CA SER A 179 -11.47 0.02 -10.39
C SER A 179 -11.81 -0.69 -11.69
N LEU A 180 -11.21 -1.85 -11.95
CA LEU A 180 -11.50 -2.70 -13.10
C LEU A 180 -12.95 -3.22 -13.05
N LYS A 181 -13.40 -3.67 -11.88
CA LYS A 181 -14.78 -4.13 -11.68
C LYS A 181 -15.78 -3.01 -11.99
N THR A 182 -15.55 -1.81 -11.45
CA THR A 182 -16.41 -0.64 -11.72
C THR A 182 -16.45 -0.31 -13.21
N PHE A 183 -15.30 -0.38 -13.89
CA PHE A 183 -15.23 -0.18 -15.34
C PHE A 183 -16.02 -1.22 -16.12
N MET A 184 -15.92 -2.49 -15.74
CA MET A 184 -16.65 -3.59 -16.40
C MET A 184 -18.16 -3.57 -16.11
N GLU A 185 -18.55 -3.12 -14.92
CA GLU A 185 -19.96 -3.01 -14.51
C GLU A 185 -20.63 -1.73 -15.02
N THR A 186 -19.84 -0.72 -15.47
CA THR A 186 -20.39 0.48 -16.07
C THR A 186 -21.05 0.11 -17.40
N PRO A 187 -22.39 0.17 -17.53
CA PRO A 187 -23.04 -0.18 -18.77
C PRO A 187 -22.55 0.79 -19.86
N LEU A 188 -21.91 0.24 -20.88
CA LEU A 188 -21.66 0.98 -22.11
C LEU A 188 -23.04 1.50 -22.56
N ALA A 189 -23.18 2.81 -22.69
CA ALA A 189 -24.39 3.40 -23.27
C ALA A 189 -24.60 2.72 -24.64
N GLN A 190 -25.44 1.70 -24.63
CA GLN A 190 -25.84 1.08 -25.89
C GLN A 190 -26.60 2.16 -26.65
N ALA A 191 -25.99 2.64 -27.73
CA ALA A 191 -26.71 3.43 -28.70
C ALA A 191 -27.97 2.61 -29.05
N GLN A 192 -29.14 3.16 -28.74
CA GLN A 192 -30.38 2.53 -29.13
C GLN A 192 -30.33 2.36 -30.65
N ARG A 193 -30.03 1.16 -31.11
CA ARG A 193 -30.16 0.81 -32.53
C ARG A 193 -31.64 0.89 -32.84
N GLY A 194 -32.03 1.85 -33.67
CA GLY A 194 -33.35 1.87 -34.22
C GLY A 194 -33.60 0.56 -35.02
N GLU A 195 -34.77 -0.02 -34.87
CA GLU A 195 -35.15 -1.24 -35.55
C GLU A 195 -35.43 -1.06 -37.08
N LYS A 196 -35.43 0.20 -37.55
CA LYS A 196 -35.63 0.51 -38.96
C LYS A 196 -34.37 0.35 -39.78
N THR A 197 -34.33 -0.64 -40.65
CA THR A 197 -33.39 -0.73 -41.76
C THR A 197 -33.85 0.21 -42.87
N LEU A 198 -32.99 1.15 -43.25
CA LEU A 198 -33.25 1.99 -44.44
C LEU A 198 -33.11 1.13 -45.71
N SER A 199 -34.08 1.21 -46.63
CA SER A 199 -33.98 0.57 -47.92
C SER A 199 -33.05 1.37 -48.83
N ASP A 200 -32.32 0.71 -49.74
CA ASP A 200 -31.29 1.30 -50.60
C ASP A 200 -31.83 2.40 -51.57
N HIS A 201 -33.13 2.65 -51.61
CA HIS A 201 -33.76 3.61 -52.48
C HIS A 201 -34.47 4.79 -51.78
N GLU A 202 -34.39 4.89 -50.44
CA GLU A 202 -34.98 6.02 -49.72
C GLU A 202 -33.97 7.17 -49.58
N LEU A 203 -34.39 8.37 -50.02
CA LEU A 203 -33.64 9.60 -49.76
C LEU A 203 -33.59 9.86 -48.26
N ILE A 204 -32.39 9.74 -47.67
CA ILE A 204 -32.16 10.00 -46.24
C ILE A 204 -32.39 11.47 -45.96
N ARG A 205 -33.51 11.81 -45.34
CA ARG A 205 -33.74 13.17 -44.79
C ARG A 205 -33.50 13.15 -43.28
N LEU A 206 -32.45 13.81 -42.84
CA LEU A 206 -32.17 14.05 -41.43
C LEU A 206 -32.81 15.40 -41.03
N GLU A 207 -33.83 15.33 -40.18
CA GLU A 207 -34.48 16.49 -39.61
C GLU A 207 -34.30 16.45 -38.09
N ALA A 208 -33.56 17.40 -37.55
CA ALA A 208 -33.38 17.56 -36.09
C ALA A 208 -34.13 18.82 -35.65
N ARG A 209 -35.21 18.63 -34.86
CA ARG A 209 -35.96 19.75 -34.22
C ARG A 209 -35.70 19.66 -32.73
N ASP A 210 -35.36 20.78 -32.13
CA ASP A 210 -35.11 20.89 -30.66
C ASP A 210 -34.08 19.91 -30.12
N LEU A 211 -32.99 19.71 -30.86
CA LEU A 211 -31.90 18.79 -30.45
C LEU A 211 -31.14 19.45 -29.27
N ILE A 212 -31.38 18.92 -28.05
CA ILE A 212 -30.60 19.28 -26.88
C ILE A 212 -29.49 18.28 -26.73
N VAL A 213 -28.26 18.65 -27.10
CA VAL A 213 -27.07 17.82 -26.81
C VAL A 213 -26.61 18.14 -25.40
N ARG A 214 -26.86 17.22 -24.47
CA ARG A 214 -26.30 17.26 -23.12
C ARG A 214 -25.02 16.46 -23.11
N SER A 215 -23.90 17.13 -22.93
CA SER A 215 -22.68 16.42 -22.59
C SER A 215 -22.78 15.98 -21.13
N GLU A 216 -22.82 14.69 -20.88
CA GLU A 216 -22.88 14.10 -19.51
C GLU A 216 -21.55 14.23 -18.75
N GLU A 217 -20.59 15.00 -19.24
CA GLU A 217 -19.27 15.21 -18.63
C GLU A 217 -19.24 16.32 -17.57
N ARG A 218 -20.29 16.43 -16.75
CA ARG A 218 -20.20 17.24 -15.52
C ARG A 218 -20.75 16.46 -14.34
N ARG A 219 -19.94 15.54 -13.83
CA ARG A 219 -19.91 15.17 -12.40
C ARG A 219 -18.53 14.73 -11.95
#